data_b88ad230f2bfe0aea40fc374730943ad
#
_entry.id   b88ad230f2bfe0aea40fc374730943ad
#
_cell.length_a   1.000
_cell.length_b   1.000
_cell.length_c   1.000
_cell.angle_alpha   90.00
_cell.angle_beta   90.00
_cell.angle_gamma   90.00
#
_symmetry.space_group_name_H-M   'P 1'
#
loop_
_entity.id
_entity.type
_entity.pdbx_description
1 polymer ?
#
loop_
_entity_poly.entity_id
_entity_poly.type
_entity_poly.pdbx_seq_one_letter_code
_entity_poly.pdbx_strand_id
1 'polypeptide(L)'
;MAVRMRLARVGSKKNPIYRVVVADSRSPRDGKFLEIVGRYNPQTHPSTIVFDDAKVSDWISRGAVPSNAVARLLKAHGAAGG
;
A
#
# COMPACT_ATOMS: atom_id res chain seq x y z
N MET A 1 -18.11 -4.86 6.81
CA MET A 1 -16.70 -5.26 6.84
C MET A 1 -15.82 -4.05 6.60
N ALA A 2 -14.83 -3.87 7.44
CA ALA A 2 -13.87 -2.79 7.25
C ALA A 2 -12.71 -3.29 6.41
N VAL A 3 -12.46 -2.62 5.30
CA VAL A 3 -11.36 -2.95 4.39
C VAL A 3 -10.32 -1.83 4.50
N ARG A 4 -9.06 -2.22 4.63
CA ARG A 4 -7.97 -1.25 4.80
C ARG A 4 -6.84 -1.52 3.83
N MET A 5 -6.20 -0.43 3.39
CA MET A 5 -4.94 -0.50 2.68
C MET A 5 -3.82 -0.32 3.68
N ARG A 6 -2.84 -1.21 3.65
CA ARG A 6 -1.71 -1.14 4.57
C ARG A 6 -0.43 -1.61 3.90
N LEU A 7 0.69 -1.27 4.52
CA LEU A 7 1.99 -1.75 4.04
C LEU A 7 2.26 -3.13 4.63
N ALA A 8 2.66 -4.04 3.78
CA ALA A 8 3.13 -5.36 4.17
C ALA A 8 4.61 -5.45 3.83
N ARG A 9 5.42 -5.77 4.83
CA ARG A 9 6.85 -5.91 4.64
C ARG A 9 7.17 -7.21 3.90
N VAL A 10 7.96 -7.10 2.85
CA VAL A 10 8.49 -8.25 2.12
C VAL A 10 9.99 -8.03 1.92
N GLY A 11 10.71 -9.09 1.64
CA GLY A 11 12.14 -9.02 1.46
C GLY A 11 12.91 -9.38 2.72
N SER A 12 14.23 -9.23 2.69
CA SER A 12 15.10 -9.62 3.77
C SER A 12 15.19 -8.53 4.84
N LYS A 13 15.78 -8.87 6.00
CA LYS A 13 16.00 -7.90 7.08
C LYS A 13 16.87 -6.74 6.64
N LYS A 14 17.82 -6.99 5.74
CA LYS A 14 18.75 -5.96 5.26
C LYS A 14 18.17 -5.14 4.12
N ASN A 15 17.16 -5.67 3.43
CA ASN A 15 16.56 -5.02 2.28
C ASN A 15 15.04 -5.01 2.40
N PRO A 16 14.49 -4.20 3.34
CA PRO A 16 13.04 -4.14 3.49
C PRO A 16 12.40 -3.50 2.28
N ILE A 17 11.47 -4.22 1.70
CA ILE A 17 10.62 -3.73 0.61
C ILE A 17 9.20 -3.90 1.11
N TYR A 18 8.33 -2.98 0.73
CA TYR A 18 6.95 -2.99 1.18
C TYR A 18 6.01 -3.12 0.01
N ARG A 19 4.90 -3.82 0.22
CA ARG A 19 3.78 -3.86 -0.71
C ARG A 19 2.61 -3.17 -0.08
N VAL A 20 1.87 -2.42 -0.88
CA VAL A 20 0.61 -1.84 -0.44
C VAL A 20 -0.47 -2.86 -0.72
N VAL A 21 -1.08 -3.37 0.33
CA VAL A 21 -2.08 -4.44 0.22
C VAL A 21 -3.42 -3.96 0.74
N VAL A 22 -4.48 -4.51 0.16
CA VAL A 22 -5.85 -4.31 0.64
C VAL A 22 -6.24 -5.56 1.42
N ALA A 23 -6.66 -5.38 2.65
CA ALA A 23 -7.02 -6.49 3.52
C ALA A 23 -8.20 -6.13 4.40
N ASP A 24 -8.93 -7.17 4.81
CA ASP A 24 -9.97 -7.01 5.82
C ASP A 24 -9.31 -6.67 7.16
N SER A 25 -9.83 -5.67 7.85
CA SER A 25 -9.28 -5.23 9.14
C SER A 25 -9.31 -6.33 10.20
N ARG A 26 -10.14 -7.34 10.03
CA ARG A 26 -10.22 -8.48 10.94
C ARG A 26 -9.17 -9.54 10.65
N SER A 27 -8.53 -9.49 9.49
CA SER A 27 -7.52 -10.48 9.14
C SER A 27 -6.26 -10.28 9.98
N PRO A 28 -5.59 -11.37 10.40
CA PRO A 28 -4.31 -11.27 11.09
C PRO A 28 -3.31 -10.49 10.23
N ARG A 29 -2.34 -9.88 10.90
CA ARG A 29 -1.30 -9.11 10.22
C ARG A 29 -0.58 -9.90 9.12
N ASP A 30 -0.37 -11.19 9.37
CA ASP A 30 0.26 -12.10 8.42
C ASP A 30 -0.77 -12.90 7.63
N GLY A 31 -2.05 -12.51 7.74
CA GLY A 31 -3.12 -13.20 7.06
C GLY A 31 -3.22 -12.84 5.59
N LYS A 32 -4.16 -13.49 4.95
CA LYS A 32 -4.39 -13.28 3.53
C LYS A 32 -4.91 -11.87 3.28
N PHE A 33 -4.37 -11.25 2.25
CA PHE A 33 -4.87 -9.97 1.77
C PHE A 33 -5.75 -10.20 0.53
N LEU A 34 -6.60 -9.20 0.25
CA LEU A 34 -7.52 -9.27 -0.88
C LEU A 34 -6.82 -8.95 -2.19
N GLU A 35 -5.93 -7.97 -2.20
CA GLU A 35 -5.23 -7.57 -3.41
C GLU A 35 -3.98 -6.75 -3.09
N ILE A 36 -3.01 -6.79 -4.00
CA ILE A 36 -1.84 -5.92 -3.95
C ILE A 36 -2.10 -4.77 -4.91
N VAL A 37 -2.01 -3.53 -4.42
CA VAL A 37 -2.30 -2.34 -5.21
C VAL A 37 -1.09 -1.43 -5.40
N GLY A 38 0.05 -1.78 -4.84
CA GLY A 38 1.24 -0.96 -5.01
C GLY A 38 2.47 -1.56 -4.37
N ARG A 39 3.58 -0.86 -4.56
CA ARG A 39 4.88 -1.25 -4.01
C ARG A 39 5.63 0.00 -3.54
N TYR A 40 6.40 -0.16 -2.48
CA TYR A 40 7.24 0.90 -1.96
C TYR A 40 8.62 0.35 -1.63
N ASN A 41 9.64 0.94 -2.22
CA ASN A 41 11.03 0.56 -1.94
C ASN A 41 11.77 1.81 -1.42
N PRO A 42 12.02 1.90 -0.11
CA PRO A 42 12.70 3.05 0.47
C PRO A 42 14.20 3.05 0.22
N GLN A 43 14.77 1.97 -0.29
CA GLN A 43 16.20 1.85 -0.47
C GLN A 43 16.73 2.48 -1.75
N THR A 44 15.87 2.65 -2.75
CA THR A 44 16.25 3.37 -3.96
C THR A 44 16.34 4.86 -3.65
N HIS A 45 17.10 5.58 -4.44
CA HIS A 45 17.24 7.02 -4.26
C HIS A 45 16.94 7.72 -5.59
N PRO A 46 15.82 8.43 -5.71
CA PRO A 46 14.77 8.57 -4.69
C PRO A 46 13.99 7.27 -4.46
N SER A 47 13.27 7.21 -3.34
CA SER A 47 12.45 6.04 -3.02
C SER A 47 11.45 5.74 -4.14
N THR A 48 11.33 4.47 -4.48
CA THR A 48 10.40 4.05 -5.52
C THR A 48 9.02 3.81 -4.92
N ILE A 49 8.02 4.51 -5.43
CA ILE A 49 6.63 4.33 -5.04
C ILE A 49 5.84 4.06 -6.32
N VAL A 50 5.22 2.90 -6.39
CA VAL A 50 4.41 2.50 -7.54
C VAL A 50 3.03 2.11 -7.06
N PHE A 51 2.00 2.69 -7.65
CA PHE A 51 0.62 2.34 -7.37
C PHE A 51 -0.10 1.98 -8.66
N ASP A 52 -0.98 0.98 -8.57
CA ASP A 52 -1.96 0.74 -9.62
C ASP A 52 -3.13 1.69 -9.34
N ASP A 53 -3.12 2.84 -10.00
CA ASP A 53 -4.09 3.90 -9.72
C ASP A 53 -5.53 3.43 -9.93
N ALA A 54 -5.78 2.60 -10.93
CA ALA A 54 -7.11 2.07 -11.18
C ALA A 54 -7.60 1.21 -10.01
N LYS A 55 -6.74 0.34 -9.50
CA LYS A 55 -7.09 -0.52 -8.36
C LYS A 55 -7.26 0.29 -7.09
N VAL A 56 -6.36 1.23 -6.84
CA VAL A 56 -6.45 2.11 -5.66
C VAL A 56 -7.76 2.87 -5.67
N SER A 57 -8.09 3.48 -6.79
CA SER A 57 -9.33 4.24 -6.95
C SER A 57 -10.56 3.35 -6.75
N ASP A 58 -10.56 2.16 -7.34
CA ASP A 58 -11.65 1.21 -7.21
C ASP A 58 -11.88 0.82 -5.75
N TRP A 59 -10.80 0.46 -5.04
CA TRP A 59 -10.92 0.07 -3.64
C TRP A 59 -11.36 1.21 -2.73
N ILE A 60 -10.87 2.42 -2.98
CA ILE A 60 -11.29 3.60 -2.22
C ILE A 60 -12.78 3.85 -2.44
N SER A 61 -13.26 3.72 -3.68
CA SER A 61 -14.68 3.89 -3.98
C SER A 61 -15.56 2.84 -3.29
N ARG A 62 -14.98 1.69 -2.98
CA ARG A 62 -15.67 0.62 -2.24
C ARG A 62 -15.58 0.77 -0.72
N GLY A 63 -14.91 1.81 -0.24
CA GLY A 63 -14.81 2.10 1.17
C GLY A 63 -13.52 1.66 1.84
N ALA A 64 -12.50 1.25 1.08
CA ALA A 64 -11.21 0.92 1.66
C ALA A 64 -10.56 2.17 2.24
N VAL A 65 -10.02 2.05 3.46
CA VAL A 65 -9.40 3.17 4.16
C VAL A 65 -7.88 2.96 4.18
N PRO A 66 -7.10 3.89 3.62
CA PRO A 66 -5.64 3.77 3.68
C PRO A 66 -5.15 4.05 5.09
N SER A 67 -4.13 3.29 5.52
CA SER A 67 -3.44 3.57 6.78
C SER A 67 -2.71 4.91 6.66
N ASN A 68 -2.25 5.46 7.80
CA ASN A 68 -1.51 6.71 7.78
C ASN A 68 -0.27 6.64 6.86
N ALA A 69 0.44 5.52 6.91
CA ALA A 69 1.61 5.33 6.06
C ALA A 69 1.23 5.31 4.57
N VAL A 70 0.17 4.56 4.23
CA VAL A 70 -0.30 4.47 2.85
C VAL A 70 -0.83 5.82 2.38
N ALA A 71 -1.55 6.54 3.24
CA ALA A 71 -2.08 7.85 2.90
C ALA A 71 -0.94 8.83 2.56
N ARG A 72 0.15 8.79 3.31
CA ARG A 72 1.33 9.61 3.03
C ARG A 72 1.97 9.25 1.68
N LEU A 73 2.07 7.96 1.39
CA LEU A 73 2.62 7.50 0.12
C LEU A 73 1.73 7.89 -1.05
N LEU A 74 0.42 7.78 -0.89
CA LEU A 74 -0.52 8.19 -1.93
C LEU A 74 -0.42 9.70 -2.21
N LYS A 75 -0.28 10.49 -1.16
CA LYS A 75 -0.12 11.93 -1.30
C LYS A 75 1.18 12.28 -2.04
N ALA A 76 2.27 11.63 -1.67
CA ALA A 76 3.56 11.84 -2.32
C ALA A 76 3.51 11.40 -3.79
N HIS A 77 2.89 10.27 -4.07
CA HIS A 77 2.71 9.76 -5.43
C HIS A 77 1.89 10.73 -6.28
N GLY A 78 0.78 11.21 -5.73
CA GLY A 78 -0.06 12.19 -6.43
C GLY A 78 0.67 13.49 -6.70
N ALA A 79 1.44 13.98 -5.73
CA ALA A 79 2.22 15.19 -5.90
C ALA A 79 3.32 15.02 -6.95
N ALA A 80 3.96 13.83 -6.98
CA ALA A 80 5.02 13.54 -7.93
C ALA A 80 4.47 13.25 -9.33
N GLY A 81 3.31 12.62 -9.40
CA GLY A 81 2.68 12.27 -10.66
C GLY A 81 1.77 13.34 -11.23
N GLY A 82 1.57 14.37 -10.46
CA GLY A 82 0.64 15.48 -10.71
C GLY A 82 0.74 16.30 -11.77
#